data_156c86c5c0a1b9bcc7ac6f8e6c5c92fe
#
_entry.id   156c86c5c0a1b9bcc7ac6f8e6c5c92fe
#
_cell.length_a   1.000
_cell.length_b   1.000
_cell.length_c   1.000
_cell.angle_alpha   90.00
_cell.angle_beta   90.00
_cell.angle_gamma   90.00
#
_symmetry.space_group_name_H-M   'P 1'
#
loop_
_entity.id
_entity.type
_entity.pdbx_description
1 polymer ?
#
loop_
_entity_poly.entity_id
_entity_poly.type
_entity_poly.pdbx_seq_one_letter_code
_entity_poly.pdbx_strand_id
1 'polypeptide(L)' 'MEKRYTFEVILNLDNKYYTTNLMAGYGSNQDNAMDNLKAKLNNQFMMLKEDNYNFTIGSIKHITP' A
#
# COMPACT_ATOMS: atom_id res chain seq x y z
N MET A 1 -21.48 -0.42 3.19
CA MET A 1 -20.75 -0.42 4.48
C MET A 1 -19.30 -0.76 4.23
N GLU A 2 -18.39 0.07 4.71
CA GLU A 2 -16.97 -0.20 4.57
C GLU A 2 -16.52 -1.24 5.58
N LYS A 3 -15.69 -2.16 5.12
CA LYS A 3 -15.07 -3.19 5.94
C LYS A 3 -13.56 -2.98 5.96
N ARG A 4 -12.94 -3.43 7.02
CA ARG A 4 -11.48 -3.38 7.15
C ARG A 4 -10.88 -4.70 6.67
N TYR A 5 -9.86 -4.59 5.82
CA TYR A 5 -9.06 -5.72 5.36
C TYR A 5 -7.60 -5.46 5.65
N THR A 6 -6.86 -6.50 5.98
CA THR A 6 -5.43 -6.40 6.25
C THR A 6 -4.65 -6.88 5.04
N PHE A 7 -3.63 -6.12 4.66
CA PHE A 7 -2.77 -6.44 3.53
C PHE A 7 -1.31 -6.45 3.95
N GLU A 8 -0.56 -7.38 3.38
CA GLU A 8 0.90 -7.35 3.43
C GLU A 8 1.38 -6.57 2.22
N VAL A 9 2.05 -5.47 2.47
CA VAL A 9 2.53 -4.59 1.41
C VAL A 9 4.04 -4.58 1.42
N ILE A 10 4.63 -4.95 0.30
CA ILE A 10 6.07 -4.85 0.13
C ILE A 10 6.35 -3.55 -0.62
N LEU A 11 7.04 -2.64 0.06
CA LEU A 11 7.43 -1.36 -0.49
C LEU A 11 8.88 -1.40 -0.94
N ASN A 12 9.15 -0.74 -2.05
CA ASN A 12 10.49 -0.65 -2.63
C ASN A 12 10.94 0.81 -2.59
N LEU A 13 12.11 1.06 -2.02
CA LEU A 13 12.72 2.38 -2.01
C LEU A 13 13.92 2.38 -2.93
N ASP A 14 13.88 3.20 -3.98
CA ASP A 14 14.97 3.42 -4.94
C ASP A 14 15.48 2.14 -5.61
N ASN A 15 14.66 1.11 -5.71
CA ASN A 15 15.02 -0.21 -6.25
C ASN A 15 16.18 -0.89 -5.51
N LYS A 16 16.46 -0.44 -4.27
CA LYS A 16 17.55 -0.98 -3.46
C LYS A 16 17.08 -1.61 -2.17
N TYR A 17 16.03 -1.07 -1.58
CA TYR A 17 15.56 -1.48 -0.26
C TYR A 17 14.12 -1.93 -0.33
N TYR A 18 13.83 -3.05 0.32
CA TYR A 18 12.48 -3.59 0.41
C TYR A 18 12.07 -3.65 1.87
N THR A 19 10.84 -3.22 2.14
CA THR A 19 10.26 -3.35 3.48
C THR A 19 8.92 -4.06 3.37
N THR A 20 8.64 -4.91 4.35
CA THR A 20 7.35 -5.59 4.46
C THR A 20 6.54 -4.92 5.56
N ASN A 21 5.32 -4.52 5.24
CA ASN A 21 4.46 -3.81 6.17
C ASN A 21 3.06 -4.41 6.17
N LEU A 22 2.43 -4.44 7.35
CA LEU A 22 1.02 -4.79 7.46
C LEU A 22 0.21 -3.50 7.48
N MET A 23 -0.74 -3.39 6.57
CA MET A 23 -1.53 -2.17 6.42
C MET A 23 -3.01 -2.51 6.31
N ALA A 24 -3.86 -1.63 6.82
CA ALA A 24 -5.29 -1.78 6.69
C ALA A 24 -5.80 -1.02 5.48
N GLY A 25 -6.66 -1.69 4.70
CA GLY A 25 -7.41 -1.05 3.63
C GLY A 25 -8.89 -1.14 3.94
N TYR A 26 -9.65 -0.16 3.50
CA TYR A 26 -11.09 -0.06 3.77
C TYR A 26 -11.87 0.01 2.47
N GLY A 27 -12.93 -0.76 2.38
CA GLY A 27 -13.79 -0.78 1.21
C GLY A 27 -14.99 -1.68 1.40
N SER A 28 -15.87 -1.72 0.41
CA SER A 28 -17.06 -2.56 0.46
C SER A 28 -16.73 -4.05 0.30
N ASN A 29 -15.61 -4.34 -0.35
CA ASN A 29 -15.10 -5.70 -0.51
C ASN A 29 -13.58 -5.66 -0.57
N GLN A 30 -12.94 -6.84 -0.68
CA GLN A 30 -11.50 -6.96 -0.69
C GLN A 30 -10.85 -6.15 -1.82
N ASP A 31 -11.40 -6.24 -3.03
CA ASP A 31 -10.83 -5.55 -4.20
C ASP A 31 -10.91 -4.04 -4.05
N ASN A 32 -12.04 -3.54 -3.58
CA ASN A 32 -12.20 -2.10 -3.33
C ASN A 32 -11.25 -1.63 -2.24
N ALA A 33 -11.09 -2.41 -1.18
CA ALA A 33 -10.16 -2.07 -0.09
C ALA A 33 -8.73 -2.01 -0.60
N MET A 34 -8.34 -2.94 -1.46
CA MET A 34 -7.01 -2.95 -2.07
C MET A 34 -6.79 -1.71 -2.94
N ASP A 35 -7.76 -1.38 -3.79
CA ASP A 35 -7.67 -0.20 -4.66
C ASP A 35 -7.57 1.09 -3.85
N ASN A 36 -8.36 1.19 -2.79
CA ASN A 36 -8.33 2.35 -1.91
C ASN A 36 -6.97 2.49 -1.20
N LEU A 37 -6.41 1.37 -0.76
CA LEU A 37 -5.09 1.37 -0.13
C LEU A 37 -4.01 1.76 -1.13
N LYS A 38 -4.05 1.25 -2.34
CA LYS A 38 -3.10 1.62 -3.40
C LYS A 38 -3.15 3.11 -3.71
N ALA A 39 -4.36 3.66 -3.82
CA ALA A 39 -4.52 5.10 -4.09
C ALA A 39 -3.93 5.95 -2.97
N LYS A 40 -4.16 5.55 -1.73
CA LYS A 40 -3.60 6.24 -0.56
C LYS A 40 -2.09 6.20 -0.57
N LEU A 41 -1.50 5.04 -0.84
CA LEU A 41 -0.05 4.88 -0.89
C LEU A 41 0.56 5.70 -2.03
N ASN A 42 -0.06 5.70 -3.20
CA ASN A 42 0.43 6.47 -4.34
C ASN A 42 0.43 7.97 -4.03
N ASN A 43 -0.59 8.47 -3.35
CA ASN A 43 -0.63 9.87 -2.93
C ASN A 43 0.52 10.19 -1.96
N GLN A 44 0.80 9.29 -1.02
CA GLN A 44 1.92 9.47 -0.10
C GLN A 44 3.27 9.43 -0.84
N PHE A 45 3.40 8.54 -1.81
CA PHE A 45 4.63 8.44 -2.61
C PHE A 45 4.89 9.70 -3.42
N MET A 46 3.85 10.33 -3.96
CA MET A 46 3.99 11.59 -4.69
C MET A 46 4.54 12.70 -3.77
N MET A 47 4.09 12.76 -2.53
CA MET A 47 4.61 13.72 -1.55
C MET A 47 6.07 13.43 -1.20
N LEU A 48 6.42 12.15 -1.02
CA LEU A 48 7.79 11.75 -0.70
C LEU A 48 8.74 11.97 -1.86
N LYS A 49 8.25 11.91 -3.08
CA LYS A 49 9.06 12.15 -4.27
C LYS A 49 9.61 13.57 -4.33
N GLU A 50 8.88 14.53 -3.77
CA GLU A 50 9.36 15.91 -3.66
C GLU A 50 10.58 16.02 -2.75
N ASP A 51 10.73 15.08 -1.79
CA ASP A 51 11.85 14.99 -0.88
C ASP A 51 12.95 14.04 -1.40
N ASN A 52 12.92 13.70 -2.68
CA ASN A 52 13.87 12.81 -3.35
C ASN A 52 13.79 11.36 -2.92
N TYR A 53 12.70 10.93 -2.34
CA TYR A 53 12.45 9.51 -2.06
C TYR A 53 11.60 8.92 -3.18
N ASN A 54 12.03 7.79 -3.71
CA ASN A 54 11.34 7.12 -4.81
C ASN A 54 10.80 5.78 -4.34
N PHE A 55 9.56 5.80 -3.84
CA PHE A 55 8.87 4.60 -3.38
C PHE A 55 7.99 4.03 -4.48
N THR A 56 7.96 2.70 -4.57
CA THR A 56 7.01 1.99 -5.41
C THR A 56 6.43 0.81 -4.63
N ILE A 57 5.27 0.33 -5.06
CA ILE A 57 4.67 -0.87 -4.48
C ILE A 57 5.27 -2.08 -5.19
N GLY A 58 6.02 -2.90 -4.45
CA GLY A 58 6.56 -4.15 -4.99
C GLY A 58 5.49 -5.21 -5.12
N SER A 59 4.71 -5.40 -4.06
CA SER A 59 3.56 -6.31 -4.09
C SER A 59 2.59 -5.93 -2.99
N ILE A 60 1.32 -6.35 -3.18
CA ILE A 60 0.29 -6.17 -2.17
C ILE A 60 -0.55 -7.45 -2.13
N LYS A 61 -0.75 -7.99 -0.96
CA LYS A 61 -1.43 -9.28 -0.78
C LYS A 61 -2.39 -9.22 0.39
N HIS A 62 -3.62 -9.66 0.19
CA HIS A 62 -4.59 -9.78 1.27
C HIS A 62 -4.18 -10.89 2.21
N ILE A 63 -4.21 -10.58 3.51
CA ILE A 63 -3.94 -11.56 4.57
C ILE A 63 -5.26 -11.93 5.22
N THR A 64 -5.58 -13.22 5.19
CA THR A 64 -6.75 -13.75 5.87
C THR A 64 -6.38 -13.97 7.33
N PRO A 65 -7.15 -13.41 8.27
CA PRO A 65 -6.90 -13.63 9.69
C PRO A 65 -7.13 -15.07 10.13
#